data_824783166905e896d0c9e72dfa793e6e
#
_entry.id   824783166905e896d0c9e72dfa793e6e
#
_cell.length_a   1.000
_cell.length_b   1.000
_cell.length_c   1.000
_cell.angle_alpha   90.00
_cell.angle_beta   90.00
_cell.angle_gamma   90.00
#
_symmetry.space_group_name_H-M   'P 1'
#
loop_
_entity.id
_entity.type
_entity.pdbx_description
1 polymer ?
#
loop_
_entity_poly.entity_id
_entity_poly.type
_entity_poly.pdbx_seq_one_letter_code
_entity_poly.pdbx_strand_id
1 'polypeptide(L)'
;LARLVEDPSLIDSAVEEILRFTSPVIHFMRTAVADFEIGGKTIREGESVSLWYPSANRDEEVFDRPYEFDIGRNPNPHLAFGGYGPHFCIGAHLARTQLRAVFGQLLPILPKLEVAGDLVRMKNLHVGGYTALPVRAREGVALAS
;
A
#
# COMPACT_ATOMS: atom_id res chain seq x y z
N LEU A 1 -4.92 -3.43 -14.43
CA LEU A 1 -6.31 -2.97 -14.42
C LEU A 1 -7.21 -3.87 -15.27
N ALA A 2 -6.86 -4.16 -16.55
CA ALA A 2 -7.67 -5.00 -17.43
C ALA A 2 -8.09 -6.32 -16.76
N ARG A 3 -7.14 -7.08 -16.23
CA ARG A 3 -7.39 -8.34 -15.51
C ARG A 3 -8.39 -8.20 -14.36
N LEU A 4 -8.37 -7.06 -13.61
CA LEU A 4 -9.31 -6.85 -12.50
C LEU A 4 -10.71 -6.46 -12.99
N VAL A 5 -10.81 -5.81 -14.16
CA VAL A 5 -12.10 -5.50 -14.82
C VAL A 5 -12.73 -6.77 -15.37
N GLU A 6 -11.92 -7.67 -15.95
CA GLU A 6 -12.36 -8.97 -16.48
C GLU A 6 -12.76 -9.95 -15.38
N ASP A 7 -12.07 -9.92 -14.24
CA ASP A 7 -12.33 -10.78 -13.10
C ASP A 7 -12.42 -9.96 -11.79
N PRO A 8 -13.59 -9.42 -11.45
CA PRO A 8 -13.81 -8.68 -10.21
C PRO A 8 -13.63 -9.50 -8.92
N SER A 9 -13.58 -10.84 -9.01
CA SER A 9 -13.33 -11.68 -7.81
C SER A 9 -11.93 -11.48 -7.24
N LEU A 10 -11.01 -10.91 -8.03
CA LEU A 10 -9.65 -10.56 -7.60
C LEU A 10 -9.58 -9.28 -6.75
N ILE A 11 -10.72 -8.64 -6.43
CA ILE A 11 -10.71 -7.37 -5.68
C ILE A 11 -10.00 -7.49 -4.33
N ASP A 12 -10.17 -8.60 -3.62
CA ASP A 12 -9.55 -8.82 -2.31
C ASP A 12 -8.02 -8.89 -2.42
N SER A 13 -7.49 -9.70 -3.31
CA SER A 13 -6.05 -9.82 -3.53
C SER A 13 -5.46 -8.53 -4.12
N ALA A 14 -6.21 -7.83 -4.98
CA ALA A 14 -5.81 -6.55 -5.53
C ALA A 14 -5.68 -5.47 -4.45
N VAL A 15 -6.58 -5.42 -3.48
CA VAL A 15 -6.52 -4.50 -2.33
C VAL A 15 -5.27 -4.76 -1.50
N GLU A 16 -4.96 -6.02 -1.17
CA GLU A 16 -3.74 -6.35 -0.42
C GLU A 16 -2.48 -5.97 -1.23
N GLU A 17 -2.46 -6.20 -2.54
CA GLU A 17 -1.32 -5.82 -3.37
C GLU A 17 -1.17 -4.30 -3.53
N ILE A 18 -2.26 -3.55 -3.61
CA ILE A 18 -2.23 -2.08 -3.58
C ILE A 18 -1.60 -1.61 -2.27
N LEU A 19 -2.02 -2.16 -1.14
CA LEU A 19 -1.49 -1.81 0.18
C LEU A 19 0.01 -2.13 0.29
N ARG A 20 0.43 -3.32 -0.14
CA ARG A 20 1.84 -3.71 -0.19
C ARG A 20 2.65 -2.74 -1.04
N PHE A 21 2.23 -2.56 -2.28
CA PHE A 21 3.00 -1.84 -3.30
C PHE A 21 3.08 -0.34 -3.04
N THR A 22 1.99 0.27 -2.54
CA THR A 22 1.98 1.70 -2.22
C THR A 22 2.61 2.01 -0.88
N SER A 23 2.51 1.08 0.09
CA SER A 23 2.99 1.28 1.47
C SER A 23 2.68 2.68 1.99
N PRO A 24 1.38 3.03 2.23
CA PRO A 24 0.98 4.41 2.55
C PRO A 24 1.68 4.97 3.78
N VAL A 25 1.94 4.15 4.78
CA VAL A 25 2.83 4.50 5.89
C VAL A 25 4.26 4.20 5.48
N ILE A 26 5.14 5.21 5.57
CA ILE A 26 6.53 5.11 5.15
C ILE A 26 7.37 4.48 6.25
N HIS A 27 7.30 5.02 7.47
CA HIS A 27 8.04 4.48 8.59
C HIS A 27 7.41 4.83 9.93
N PHE A 28 7.74 4.04 10.94
CA PHE A 28 7.61 4.38 12.35
C PHE A 28 8.93 4.14 13.07
N MET A 29 9.09 4.80 14.21
CA MET A 29 10.25 4.63 15.07
C MET A 29 9.89 3.83 16.32
N ARG A 30 10.90 3.14 16.85
CA ARG A 30 10.88 2.46 18.14
C ARG A 30 12.13 2.84 18.91
N THR A 31 12.04 2.90 20.22
CA THR A 31 13.20 3.07 21.09
C THR A 31 13.49 1.73 21.76
N ALA A 32 14.72 1.29 21.69
CA ALA A 32 15.15 0.08 22.37
C ALA A 32 15.05 0.24 23.88
N VAL A 33 14.39 -0.69 24.55
CA VAL A 33 14.23 -0.71 26.01
C VAL A 33 15.29 -1.56 26.73
N ALA A 34 16.13 -2.23 25.96
CA ALA A 34 17.30 -2.99 26.38
C ALA A 34 18.21 -3.19 25.18
N ASP A 35 19.47 -3.55 25.42
CA ASP A 35 20.38 -3.96 24.34
C ASP A 35 19.80 -5.20 23.63
N PHE A 36 19.85 -5.18 22.28
CA PHE A 36 19.38 -6.32 21.53
C PHE A 36 20.10 -6.44 20.17
N GLU A 37 20.16 -7.64 19.62
CA GLU A 37 20.83 -7.88 18.34
C GLU A 37 19.84 -8.17 17.22
N ILE A 38 20.06 -7.54 16.05
CA ILE A 38 19.31 -7.79 14.82
C ILE A 38 20.25 -7.71 13.61
N GLY A 39 20.21 -8.75 12.74
CA GLY A 39 21.04 -8.77 11.53
C GLY A 39 22.54 -8.62 11.81
N GLY A 40 23.03 -9.15 12.93
CA GLY A 40 24.44 -9.05 13.34
C GLY A 40 24.87 -7.67 13.83
N LYS A 41 23.91 -6.78 14.13
CA LYS A 41 24.16 -5.46 14.73
C LYS A 41 23.53 -5.36 16.09
N THR A 42 24.30 -4.87 17.06
CA THR A 42 23.80 -4.57 18.42
C THR A 42 23.13 -3.19 18.40
N ILE A 43 21.88 -3.15 18.85
CA ILE A 43 21.15 -1.94 19.15
C ILE A 43 21.16 -1.76 20.65
N ARG A 44 21.63 -0.60 21.12
CA ARG A 44 21.76 -0.30 22.54
C ARG A 44 20.44 0.19 23.11
N GLU A 45 20.25 -0.02 24.41
CA GLU A 45 19.17 0.61 25.16
C GLU A 45 19.14 2.13 24.93
N GLY A 46 17.97 2.68 24.66
CA GLY A 46 17.75 4.10 24.37
C GLY A 46 17.96 4.48 22.89
N GLU A 47 18.54 3.63 22.06
CA GLU A 47 18.69 3.93 20.64
C GLU A 47 17.35 3.84 19.90
N SER A 48 17.22 4.71 18.88
CA SER A 48 16.04 4.75 18.02
C SER A 48 16.22 3.89 16.77
N VAL A 49 15.22 3.06 16.49
CA VAL A 49 15.17 2.20 15.32
C VAL A 49 14.03 2.64 14.41
N SER A 50 14.33 2.94 13.16
CA SER A 50 13.33 3.28 12.15
C SER A 50 12.93 2.03 11.37
N LEU A 51 11.62 1.73 11.36
CA LEU A 51 11.02 0.60 10.65
C LEU A 51 10.45 1.10 9.34
N TRP A 52 11.12 0.78 8.23
CA TRP A 52 10.75 1.24 6.88
C TRP A 52 9.81 0.24 6.20
N TYR A 53 8.52 0.52 6.16
CA TYR A 53 7.51 -0.36 5.59
C TYR A 53 7.65 -0.58 4.08
N PRO A 54 7.99 0.45 3.25
CA PRO A 54 8.25 0.22 1.83
C PRO A 54 9.41 -0.75 1.57
N SER A 55 10.44 -0.76 2.43
CA SER A 55 11.55 -1.71 2.34
C SER A 55 11.08 -3.12 2.68
N ALA A 56 10.43 -3.29 3.84
CA ALA A 56 9.91 -4.57 4.27
C ALA A 56 8.91 -5.19 3.27
N ASN A 57 8.05 -4.35 2.66
CA ASN A 57 7.08 -4.78 1.64
C ASN A 57 7.72 -5.07 0.27
N ARG A 58 9.03 -4.90 0.13
CA ARG A 58 9.84 -5.22 -1.05
C ARG A 58 11.04 -6.10 -0.75
N ASP A 59 11.02 -6.75 0.41
CA ASP A 59 12.06 -7.69 0.80
C ASP A 59 12.06 -8.91 -0.11
N GLU A 60 13.18 -9.15 -0.79
CA GLU A 60 13.36 -10.24 -1.75
C GLU A 60 13.43 -11.61 -1.07
N GLU A 61 13.71 -11.65 0.24
CA GLU A 61 13.66 -12.88 1.03
C GLU A 61 12.21 -13.29 1.37
N VAL A 62 11.26 -12.34 1.27
CA VAL A 62 9.85 -12.56 1.63
C VAL A 62 8.94 -12.58 0.40
N PHE A 63 9.23 -11.75 -0.59
CA PHE A 63 8.38 -11.56 -1.77
C PHE A 63 9.11 -11.96 -3.04
N ASP A 64 8.55 -12.90 -3.79
CA ASP A 64 8.97 -13.13 -5.17
C ASP A 64 8.62 -11.92 -6.03
N ARG A 65 9.58 -11.44 -6.85
CA ARG A 65 9.43 -10.27 -7.72
C ARG A 65 8.79 -9.05 -7.02
N PRO A 66 9.42 -8.52 -5.93
CA PRO A 66 8.81 -7.55 -5.03
C PRO A 66 8.49 -6.21 -5.69
N TYR A 67 9.15 -5.88 -6.80
CA TYR A 67 8.97 -4.64 -7.56
C TYR A 67 7.89 -4.76 -8.66
N GLU A 68 7.33 -5.95 -8.87
CA GLU A 68 6.21 -6.15 -9.76
C GLU A 68 4.88 -6.01 -9.00
N PHE A 69 3.94 -5.29 -9.61
CA PHE A 69 2.58 -5.17 -9.11
C PHE A 69 1.73 -6.32 -9.63
N ASP A 70 1.43 -7.29 -8.78
CA ASP A 70 0.64 -8.47 -9.14
C ASP A 70 -0.61 -8.59 -8.27
N ILE A 71 -1.78 -8.28 -8.83
CA ILE A 71 -3.08 -8.38 -8.15
C ILE A 71 -3.47 -9.81 -7.76
N GLY A 72 -2.76 -10.81 -8.25
CA GLY A 72 -2.96 -12.22 -7.88
C GLY A 72 -1.94 -12.74 -6.88
N ARG A 73 -1.10 -11.85 -6.30
CA ARG A 73 -0.07 -12.27 -5.35
C ARG A 73 -0.66 -13.01 -4.15
N ASN A 74 -0.20 -14.24 -3.95
CA ASN A 74 -0.59 -15.10 -2.84
C ASN A 74 0.55 -16.10 -2.54
N PRO A 75 1.12 -16.14 -1.31
CA PRO A 75 0.78 -15.27 -0.17
C PRO A 75 1.22 -13.81 -0.35
N ASN A 76 0.59 -12.90 0.41
CA ASN A 76 0.94 -11.49 0.44
C ASN A 76 1.09 -11.00 1.89
N PRO A 77 2.16 -11.41 2.61
CA PRO A 77 2.36 -11.10 4.03
C PRO A 77 2.90 -9.69 4.25
N HIS A 78 2.26 -8.68 3.64
CA HIS A 78 2.74 -7.31 3.73
C HIS A 78 2.56 -6.68 5.11
N LEU A 79 3.40 -5.72 5.43
CA LEU A 79 3.41 -4.98 6.69
C LEU A 79 2.79 -3.58 6.59
N ALA A 80 1.92 -3.31 5.59
CA ALA A 80 1.32 -1.98 5.42
C ALA A 80 0.49 -1.51 6.63
N PHE A 81 0.01 -2.44 7.45
CA PHE A 81 -0.69 -2.17 8.72
C PHE A 81 0.17 -2.44 9.97
N GLY A 82 1.46 -2.59 9.80
CA GLY A 82 2.38 -3.04 10.84
C GLY A 82 2.47 -4.57 10.93
N GLY A 83 3.34 -5.02 11.82
CA GLY A 83 3.50 -6.43 12.14
C GLY A 83 2.55 -6.88 13.25
N TYR A 84 2.90 -8.01 13.87
CA TYR A 84 2.15 -8.54 15.01
C TYR A 84 2.38 -7.70 16.27
N GLY A 85 1.40 -7.75 17.19
CA GLY A 85 1.50 -7.13 18.50
C GLY A 85 0.55 -5.96 18.74
N PRO A 86 0.71 -5.25 19.87
CA PRO A 86 -0.25 -4.24 20.32
C PRO A 86 -0.35 -3.00 19.42
N HIS A 87 0.64 -2.78 18.56
CA HIS A 87 0.66 -1.68 17.59
C HIS A 87 0.15 -2.05 16.20
N PHE A 88 -0.40 -3.25 16.01
CA PHE A 88 -1.12 -3.56 14.77
C PHE A 88 -2.21 -2.52 14.52
N CYS A 89 -2.36 -2.08 13.28
CA CYS A 89 -3.30 -1.01 12.94
C CYS A 89 -4.74 -1.38 13.33
N ILE A 90 -5.31 -0.65 14.26
CA ILE A 90 -6.72 -0.86 14.70
C ILE A 90 -7.72 -0.63 13.55
N GLY A 91 -7.37 0.23 12.58
CA GLY A 91 -8.18 0.54 11.41
C GLY A 91 -8.03 -0.42 10.23
N ALA A 92 -7.24 -1.50 10.35
CA ALA A 92 -6.90 -2.37 9.22
C ALA A 92 -8.12 -2.99 8.53
N HIS A 93 -9.13 -3.41 9.28
CA HIS A 93 -10.38 -3.95 8.74
C HIS A 93 -11.23 -2.88 8.05
N LEU A 94 -11.35 -1.70 8.68
CA LEU A 94 -12.09 -0.57 8.11
C LEU A 94 -11.45 -0.11 6.80
N ALA A 95 -10.14 0.05 6.78
CA ALA A 95 -9.40 0.45 5.57
C ALA A 95 -9.62 -0.54 4.41
N ARG A 96 -9.53 -1.84 4.67
CA ARG A 96 -9.81 -2.87 3.66
C ARG A 96 -11.25 -2.80 3.15
N THR A 97 -12.22 -2.63 4.04
CA THR A 97 -13.63 -2.49 3.67
C THR A 97 -13.85 -1.26 2.80
N GLN A 98 -13.26 -0.13 3.17
CA GLN A 98 -13.35 1.10 2.38
C GLN A 98 -12.70 0.93 0.99
N LEU A 99 -11.50 0.33 0.93
CA LEU A 99 -10.81 0.10 -0.35
C LEU A 99 -11.63 -0.81 -1.27
N ARG A 100 -12.20 -1.91 -0.75
CA ARG A 100 -13.09 -2.79 -1.53
C ARG A 100 -14.31 -2.04 -2.06
N ALA A 101 -14.96 -1.27 -1.21
CA ALA A 101 -16.13 -0.50 -1.60
C ALA A 101 -15.81 0.53 -2.68
N VAL A 102 -14.72 1.30 -2.49
CA VAL A 102 -14.27 2.33 -3.44
C VAL A 102 -13.86 1.69 -4.76
N PHE A 103 -12.99 0.69 -4.76
CA PHE A 103 -12.56 0.04 -5.99
C PHE A 103 -13.69 -0.71 -6.68
N GLY A 104 -14.60 -1.34 -5.93
CA GLY A 104 -15.79 -1.97 -6.50
C GLY A 104 -16.66 -1.00 -7.29
N GLN A 105 -16.79 0.25 -6.83
CA GLN A 105 -17.51 1.30 -7.55
C GLN A 105 -16.68 1.94 -8.68
N LEU A 106 -15.37 2.02 -8.51
CA LEU A 106 -14.49 2.64 -9.51
C LEU A 106 -14.19 1.72 -10.70
N LEU A 107 -14.16 0.41 -10.52
CA LEU A 107 -13.78 -0.56 -11.57
C LEU A 107 -14.47 -0.33 -12.91
N PRO A 108 -15.81 -0.08 -12.98
CA PRO A 108 -16.49 0.14 -14.26
C PRO A 108 -16.08 1.44 -14.97
N ILE A 109 -15.56 2.41 -14.23
CA ILE A 109 -15.22 3.74 -14.76
C ILE A 109 -13.72 3.95 -14.92
N LEU A 110 -12.87 3.24 -14.16
CA LEU A 110 -11.41 3.41 -14.23
C LEU A 110 -10.83 3.30 -15.65
N PRO A 111 -11.25 2.36 -16.51
CA PRO A 111 -10.76 2.29 -17.89
C PRO A 111 -11.15 3.50 -18.75
N LYS A 112 -12.17 4.24 -18.32
CA LYS A 112 -12.71 5.43 -19.00
C LYS A 112 -12.00 6.71 -18.56
N LEU A 113 -11.15 6.63 -17.55
CA LEU A 113 -10.42 7.78 -16.99
C LEU A 113 -8.99 7.84 -17.52
N GLU A 114 -8.46 9.05 -17.55
CA GLU A 114 -7.05 9.32 -17.76
C GLU A 114 -6.56 10.42 -16.82
N VAL A 115 -5.26 10.41 -16.55
CA VAL A 115 -4.61 11.48 -15.78
C VAL A 115 -4.60 12.75 -16.63
N ALA A 116 -5.08 13.87 -16.07
CA ALA A 116 -5.33 15.11 -16.81
C ALA A 116 -4.45 16.28 -16.37
N GLY A 117 -3.38 16.05 -15.63
CA GLY A 117 -2.47 17.09 -15.17
C GLY A 117 -1.36 16.54 -14.28
N ASP A 118 -0.63 17.44 -13.65
CA ASP A 118 0.49 17.08 -12.80
C ASP A 118 0.05 16.42 -11.50
N LEU A 119 0.75 15.35 -11.16
CA LEU A 119 0.57 14.65 -9.89
C LEU A 119 1.34 15.39 -8.80
N VAL A 120 0.64 15.88 -7.78
CA VAL A 120 1.29 16.56 -6.66
C VAL A 120 1.44 15.60 -5.48
N ARG A 121 2.68 15.21 -5.20
CA ARG A 121 2.99 14.36 -4.04
C ARG A 121 2.87 15.13 -2.74
N MET A 122 2.36 14.46 -1.72
CA MET A 122 2.37 14.95 -0.35
C MET A 122 3.81 15.07 0.15
N LYS A 123 4.15 16.23 0.73
CA LYS A 123 5.44 16.44 1.42
C LYS A 123 5.28 16.03 2.88
N ASN A 124 5.41 14.76 3.17
CA ASN A 124 5.30 14.21 4.51
C ASN A 124 6.32 13.08 4.70
N LEU A 125 6.90 12.98 5.89
CA LEU A 125 7.92 11.97 6.21
C LEU A 125 7.31 10.63 6.63
N HIS A 126 6.09 10.62 7.17
CA HIS A 126 5.47 9.41 7.73
C HIS A 126 4.46 8.75 6.80
N VAL A 127 3.77 9.55 5.96
CA VAL A 127 2.71 9.06 5.09
C VAL A 127 3.00 9.48 3.65
N GLY A 128 3.00 8.50 2.75
CA GLY A 128 3.09 8.71 1.31
C GLY A 128 1.72 8.90 0.69
N GLY A 129 1.67 9.68 -0.38
CA GLY A 129 0.42 9.90 -1.13
C GLY A 129 0.50 11.08 -2.08
N TYR A 130 -0.66 11.43 -2.61
CA TYR A 130 -0.84 12.59 -3.48
C TYR A 130 -1.83 13.55 -2.87
N THR A 131 -1.54 14.85 -2.97
CA THR A 131 -2.46 15.93 -2.60
C THR A 131 -3.32 16.37 -3.79
N ALA A 132 -2.86 16.05 -5.01
CA ALA A 132 -3.65 16.23 -6.22
C ALA A 132 -3.37 15.10 -7.21
N LEU A 133 -4.45 14.54 -7.74
CA LEU A 133 -4.48 13.54 -8.81
C LEU A 133 -5.61 13.94 -9.77
N PRO A 134 -5.37 14.91 -10.66
CA PRO A 134 -6.39 15.34 -11.62
C PRO A 134 -6.66 14.23 -12.63
N VAL A 135 -7.93 13.88 -12.78
CA VAL A 135 -8.40 12.89 -13.75
C VAL A 135 -9.55 13.46 -14.56
N ARG A 136 -9.69 12.98 -15.80
CA ARG A 136 -10.82 13.31 -16.67
C ARG A 136 -11.32 12.05 -17.39
N ALA A 137 -12.54 12.13 -17.91
CA ALA A 137 -13.02 11.13 -18.86
C ALA A 137 -12.22 11.21 -20.15
N ARG A 138 -11.88 10.06 -20.73
CA ARG A 138 -11.29 9.98 -22.07
C ARG A 138 -12.25 10.55 -23.10
N GLU A 139 -11.72 11.20 -24.14
CA GLU A 139 -12.55 11.77 -25.22
C GLU A 139 -13.47 10.71 -25.83
N GLY A 140 -14.73 11.08 -26.08
CA GLY A 140 -15.74 10.22 -26.67
C GLY A 140 -16.32 9.15 -25.75
N VAL A 141 -15.97 9.15 -24.46
CA VAL A 141 -16.46 8.16 -23.48
C VAL A 141 -17.42 8.82 -22.49
N ALA A 142 -18.68 8.39 -22.48
CA ALA A 142 -19.63 8.79 -21.45
C ALA A 142 -19.31 8.06 -20.12
N LEU A 143 -19.17 8.83 -19.04
CA LEU A 143 -19.27 8.28 -17.71
C LEU A 143 -20.76 8.00 -17.48
N ALA A 144 -21.14 6.73 -17.29
CA ALA A 144 -22.54 6.37 -17.06
C ALA A 144 -23.13 7.20 -15.92
N SER A 145 -24.33 7.70 -16.15
CA SER A 145 -25.20 8.35 -15.14
C SER A 145 -25.69 7.34 -14.12
#